data_095435bbb54d5f49c87c3faf5f73961f
#
_entry.id   095435bbb54d5f49c87c3faf5f73961f
#
_cell.length_a   1.000
_cell.length_b   1.000
_cell.length_c   1.000
_cell.angle_alpha   90.00
_cell.angle_beta   90.00
_cell.angle_gamma   90.00
#
_symmetry.space_group_name_H-M   'P 1'
#
loop_
_entity.id
_entity.type
_entity.pdbx_description
1 polymer ?
#
loop_
_entity_poly.entity_id
_entity_poly.type
_entity_poly.pdbx_seq_one_letter_code
_entity_poly.pdbx_strand_id
1 'polypeptide(L)'
;MIPLPLQMVEAGLRLVDADLSDGTSGNLSVRGPDGTVLLTPSSLDFRLLTELDLVKVDLRSGEAHGRRSPSSEWRLHALAYEKRADVNAVVHHHGPWSTAAAV
;
A
#
# COMPACT_ATOMS: atom_id res chain seq x y z
N MET A 1 -3.91 21.52 -1.24
CA MET A 1 -3.39 20.20 -1.62
C MET A 1 -3.64 19.20 -0.50
N ILE A 2 -4.19 18.03 -0.79
CA ILE A 2 -4.41 16.99 0.20
C ILE A 2 -3.07 16.31 0.49
N PRO A 3 -2.65 16.20 1.77
CA PRO A 3 -1.41 15.51 2.11
C PRO A 3 -1.39 14.06 1.64
N LEU A 4 -0.22 13.57 1.26
CA LEU A 4 -0.04 12.23 0.71
C LEU A 4 -0.58 11.11 1.60
N PRO A 5 -0.32 11.09 2.92
CA PRO A 5 -0.89 10.05 3.79
C PRO A 5 -2.42 9.99 3.73
N LEU A 6 -3.07 11.14 3.68
CA LEU A 6 -4.53 11.19 3.59
C LEU A 6 -5.02 10.69 2.22
N GLN A 7 -4.30 10.99 1.15
CA GLN A 7 -4.61 10.45 -0.16
C GLN A 7 -4.55 8.92 -0.18
N MET A 8 -3.60 8.33 0.55
CA MET A 8 -3.49 6.87 0.66
C MET A 8 -4.68 6.27 1.41
N VAL A 9 -5.12 6.91 2.49
CA VAL A 9 -6.30 6.48 3.24
C VAL A 9 -7.53 6.51 2.34
N GLU A 10 -7.72 7.58 1.59
CA GLU A 10 -8.83 7.70 0.64
C GLU A 10 -8.76 6.66 -0.47
N ALA A 11 -7.57 6.37 -0.97
CA ALA A 11 -7.37 5.34 -2.00
C ALA A 11 -7.76 3.95 -1.49
N GLY A 12 -7.44 3.63 -0.24
CA GLY A 12 -7.85 2.37 0.38
C GLY A 12 -9.37 2.24 0.43
N LEU A 13 -10.06 3.30 0.81
CA LEU A 13 -11.53 3.32 0.83
C LEU A 13 -12.11 3.15 -0.58
N ARG A 14 -11.49 3.75 -1.58
CA ARG A 14 -11.93 3.60 -2.97
C ARG A 14 -11.77 2.16 -3.48
N LEU A 15 -10.75 1.44 -3.04
CA LEU A 15 -10.60 0.04 -3.39
C LEU A 15 -11.76 -0.79 -2.86
N VAL A 16 -12.20 -0.51 -1.64
CA VAL A 16 -13.36 -1.19 -1.04
C VAL A 16 -14.63 -0.82 -1.80
N ASP A 17 -14.84 0.48 -2.05
CA ASP A 17 -16.03 0.98 -2.74
C ASP A 17 -16.14 0.46 -4.18
N ALA A 18 -15.01 0.27 -4.85
CA ALA A 18 -14.95 -0.26 -6.20
C ALA A 18 -14.97 -1.80 -6.26
N ASP A 19 -15.14 -2.46 -5.12
CA ASP A 19 -15.17 -3.91 -5.00
C ASP A 19 -13.86 -4.59 -5.45
N LEU A 20 -12.74 -3.89 -5.32
CA LEU A 20 -11.40 -4.41 -5.60
C LEU A 20 -10.72 -4.95 -4.34
N SER A 21 -11.30 -4.73 -3.18
CA SER A 21 -10.86 -5.27 -1.90
C SER A 21 -12.07 -5.48 -1.00
N ASP A 22 -12.00 -6.51 -0.15
CA ASP A 22 -12.99 -6.74 0.91
C ASP A 22 -12.72 -5.88 2.16
N GLY A 23 -11.66 -5.06 2.11
CA GLY A 23 -11.19 -4.22 3.21
C GLY A 23 -9.90 -4.73 3.83
N THR A 24 -9.66 -6.03 3.82
CA THR A 24 -8.49 -6.67 4.44
C THR A 24 -7.50 -7.24 3.44
N SER A 25 -7.89 -7.33 2.17
CA SER A 25 -7.03 -7.81 1.10
C SER A 25 -6.42 -6.65 0.32
N GLY A 26 -5.21 -6.87 -0.18
CA GLY A 26 -4.50 -5.87 -0.96
C GLY A 26 -3.68 -4.92 -0.09
N ASN A 27 -2.86 -4.13 -0.74
CA ASN A 27 -1.99 -3.17 -0.09
C ASN A 27 -1.60 -2.05 -1.05
N LEU A 28 -1.26 -0.91 -0.48
CA LEU A 28 -0.90 0.30 -1.23
C LEU A 28 0.42 0.83 -0.72
N SER A 29 1.21 1.38 -1.61
CA SER A 29 2.38 2.16 -1.22
C SER A 29 2.58 3.36 -2.12
N VAL A 30 3.30 4.34 -1.61
CA VAL A 30 3.68 5.54 -2.36
C VAL A 30 5.14 5.85 -2.06
N ARG A 31 5.92 6.14 -3.10
CA ARG A 31 7.32 6.49 -2.98
C ARG A 31 7.47 7.88 -2.39
N GLY A 32 8.27 8.00 -1.33
CA GLY A 32 8.66 9.29 -0.77
C GLY A 32 9.93 9.83 -1.44
N PRO A 33 10.26 11.10 -1.19
CA PRO A 33 11.42 11.73 -1.84
C PRO A 33 12.78 11.28 -1.28
N ASP A 34 12.80 10.58 -0.17
CA ASP A 34 14.02 10.20 0.55
C ASP A 34 14.44 8.74 0.32
N GLY A 35 13.88 8.08 -0.69
CA GLY A 35 14.19 6.68 -0.99
C GLY A 35 13.42 5.68 -0.13
N THR A 36 12.51 6.15 0.70
CA THR A 36 11.58 5.30 1.46
C THR A 36 10.21 5.33 0.82
N VAL A 37 9.34 4.44 1.24
CA VAL A 37 7.94 4.43 0.82
C VAL A 37 7.03 4.46 2.03
N LEU A 38 5.83 5.02 1.86
CA LEU A 38 4.74 4.82 2.80
C LEU A 38 3.93 3.62 2.33
N LEU A 39 3.68 2.69 3.24
CA LEU A 39 3.02 1.43 2.96
C LEU A 39 1.88 1.22 3.94
N THR A 40 0.79 0.61 3.46
CA THR A 40 -0.30 0.21 4.34
C THR A 40 0.17 -0.88 5.32
N PRO A 41 -0.38 -0.89 6.55
CA PRO A 41 0.03 -1.85 7.55
C PRO A 41 -0.53 -3.25 7.27
N SER A 42 0.06 -4.24 7.92
CA SER A 42 -0.42 -5.62 7.87
C SER A 42 -1.75 -5.76 8.60
N SER A 43 -2.69 -6.46 7.98
CA SER A 43 -3.90 -6.97 8.63
C SER A 43 -4.85 -5.90 9.22
N LEU A 44 -4.83 -4.69 8.68
CA LEU A 44 -5.77 -3.65 9.08
C LEU A 44 -6.78 -3.41 7.95
N ASP A 45 -8.07 -3.43 8.29
CA ASP A 45 -9.13 -3.11 7.34
C ASP A 45 -9.00 -1.67 6.84
N PHE A 46 -9.08 -1.46 5.53
CA PHE A 46 -8.99 -0.13 4.93
C PHE A 46 -10.05 0.85 5.46
N ARG A 47 -11.19 0.34 5.91
CA ARG A 47 -12.23 1.17 6.50
C ARG A 47 -11.83 1.77 7.84
N LEU A 48 -10.86 1.16 8.51
CA LEU A 48 -10.34 1.60 9.82
C LEU A 48 -9.00 2.33 9.69
N LEU A 49 -8.43 2.38 8.50
CA LEU A 49 -7.11 2.95 8.26
C LEU A 49 -7.10 4.46 8.53
N THR A 50 -6.12 4.92 9.30
CA THR A 50 -5.84 6.33 9.50
C THR A 50 -4.42 6.65 9.00
N GLU A 51 -4.11 7.93 8.87
CA GLU A 51 -2.78 8.38 8.47
C GLU A 51 -1.68 7.86 9.40
N LEU A 52 -2.00 7.72 10.71
CA LEU A 52 -1.05 7.26 11.73
C LEU A 52 -0.74 5.76 11.62
N ASP A 53 -1.54 5.01 10.87
CA ASP A 53 -1.34 3.58 10.68
C ASP A 53 -0.38 3.26 9.54
N LEU A 54 -0.10 4.23 8.67
CA LEU A 54 0.82 4.05 7.56
C LEU A 54 2.25 3.87 8.07
N VAL A 55 3.01 3.01 7.39
CA VAL A 55 4.34 2.62 7.81
C VAL A 55 5.37 3.11 6.79
N LYS A 56 6.41 3.77 7.27
CA LYS A 56 7.51 4.20 6.43
C LYS A 56 8.53 3.06 6.35
N VAL A 57 8.84 2.63 5.14
CA VAL A 57 9.73 1.48 4.91
C VAL A 57 10.90 1.88 4.03
N ASP A 58 12.12 1.53 4.49
CA ASP A 58 13.32 1.62 3.68
C ASP A 58 13.34 0.40 2.76
N LEU A 59 13.32 0.62 1.46
CA LEU A 59 13.23 -0.47 0.48
C LEU A 59 14.49 -1.33 0.41
N ARG A 60 15.64 -0.81 0.82
CA ARG A 60 16.89 -1.55 0.77
C ARG A 60 17.04 -2.52 1.93
N SER A 61 16.75 -2.03 3.14
CA SER A 61 16.94 -2.79 4.38
C SER A 61 15.67 -3.48 4.86
N GLY A 62 14.49 -3.00 4.42
CA GLY A 62 13.21 -3.44 4.97
C GLY A 62 12.91 -2.83 6.33
N GLU A 63 13.77 -1.90 6.81
CA GLU A 63 13.54 -1.24 8.09
C GLU A 63 12.26 -0.42 8.03
N ALA A 64 11.41 -0.61 9.03
CA ALA A 64 10.09 -0.01 9.08
C ALA A 64 9.95 0.91 10.29
N HIS A 65 9.34 2.07 10.07
CA HIS A 65 9.09 3.06 11.11
C HIS A 65 7.60 3.40 11.13
N GLY A 66 6.98 3.18 12.26
CA GLY A 66 5.57 3.42 12.48
C GLY A 66 5.07 2.62 13.67
N ARG A 67 3.82 2.87 14.07
CA ARG A 67 3.24 2.17 15.22
C ARG A 67 2.69 0.78 14.87
N ARG A 68 2.67 0.43 13.59
CA ARG A 68 2.20 -0.87 13.11
C ARG A 68 3.26 -1.55 12.27
N SER A 69 3.14 -2.85 12.11
CA SER A 69 3.98 -3.60 11.18
C SER A 69 3.54 -3.32 9.74
N PRO A 70 4.50 -3.20 8.81
CA PRO A 70 4.16 -3.02 7.41
C PRO A 70 3.49 -4.28 6.84
N SER A 71 2.80 -4.13 5.71
CA SER A 71 2.27 -5.28 4.98
C SER A 71 3.37 -6.32 4.78
N SER A 72 3.03 -7.60 4.95
CA SER A 72 3.95 -8.71 4.69
C SER A 72 4.41 -8.77 3.23
N GLU A 73 3.73 -8.07 2.33
CA GLU A 73 4.05 -8.01 0.91
C GLU A 73 4.93 -6.82 0.54
N TRP A 74 5.61 -6.20 1.50
CA TRP A 74 6.47 -5.04 1.23
C TRP A 74 7.55 -5.34 0.18
N ARG A 75 8.00 -6.59 0.08
CA ARG A 75 9.00 -6.99 -0.93
C ARG A 75 8.46 -6.92 -2.34
N LEU A 76 7.18 -7.19 -2.54
CA LEU A 76 6.53 -7.03 -3.83
C LEU A 76 6.56 -5.56 -4.27
N HIS A 77 6.28 -4.65 -3.35
CA HIS A 77 6.38 -3.22 -3.62
C HIS A 77 7.82 -2.80 -3.89
N ALA A 78 8.77 -3.30 -3.09
CA ALA A 78 10.20 -3.00 -3.28
C ALA A 78 10.67 -3.45 -4.67
N LEU A 79 10.25 -4.62 -5.12
CA LEU A 79 10.59 -5.13 -6.44
C LEU A 79 10.02 -4.24 -7.56
N ALA A 80 8.78 -3.79 -7.43
CA ALA A 80 8.17 -2.90 -8.41
C ALA A 80 8.93 -1.58 -8.52
N TYR A 81 9.31 -0.99 -7.39
CA TYR A 81 10.07 0.26 -7.39
C TYR A 81 11.49 0.10 -7.91
N GLU A 82 12.11 -1.05 -7.66
CA GLU A 82 13.44 -1.37 -8.19
C GLU A 82 13.43 -1.52 -9.71
N LYS A 83 12.43 -2.20 -10.24
CA LYS A 83 12.31 -2.46 -11.67
C LYS A 83 11.81 -1.25 -12.47
N ARG A 84 11.06 -0.38 -11.84
CA ARG A 84 10.43 0.76 -12.50
C ARG A 84 10.70 2.04 -11.69
N ALA A 85 11.83 2.69 -12.00
CA ALA A 85 12.21 3.94 -11.35
C ALA A 85 11.24 5.10 -11.61
N ASP A 86 10.43 4.99 -12.65
CA ASP A 86 9.42 5.97 -13.05
C ASP A 86 8.10 5.81 -12.28
N VAL A 87 7.95 4.74 -11.48
CA VAL A 87 6.73 4.45 -10.74
C VAL A 87 6.81 5.08 -9.35
N ASN A 88 5.78 5.81 -8.95
CA ASN A 88 5.71 6.50 -7.67
C ASN A 88 4.67 5.91 -6.71
N ALA A 89 3.86 4.97 -7.18
CA ALA A 89 2.85 4.31 -6.35
C ALA A 89 2.63 2.90 -6.85
N VAL A 90 2.29 1.99 -5.93
CA VAL A 90 1.96 0.60 -6.26
C VAL A 90 0.65 0.24 -5.56
N VAL A 91 -0.26 -0.33 -6.32
CA VAL A 91 -1.53 -0.86 -5.81
C VAL A 91 -1.57 -2.36 -6.08
N HIS A 92 -1.62 -3.15 -5.02
CA HIS A 92 -1.85 -4.59 -5.11
C HIS A 92 -3.27 -4.87 -4.62
N HIS A 93 -4.10 -5.48 -5.48
CA HIS A 93 -5.49 -5.72 -5.14
C HIS A 93 -5.94 -7.14 -5.56
N HIS A 94 -7.05 -7.57 -4.99
CA HIS A 94 -7.67 -8.86 -5.28
C HIS A 94 -9.11 -8.65 -5.74
N GLY A 95 -9.27 -7.96 -6.87
CA GLY A 95 -10.60 -7.74 -7.45
C GLY A 95 -11.20 -9.03 -7.98
N PRO A 96 -12.55 -9.17 -7.96
CA PRO A 96 -13.21 -10.42 -8.38
C PRO A 96 -12.88 -10.81 -9.83
N TRP A 97 -12.84 -9.85 -10.73
CA TRP A 97 -12.54 -10.12 -12.14
C TRP A 97 -11.08 -10.46 -12.37
N SER A 98 -10.16 -9.80 -11.67
CA SER A 98 -8.74 -10.10 -11.75
C SER A 98 -8.46 -11.50 -11.21
N THR A 99 -9.08 -11.87 -10.09
CA THR A 99 -8.95 -13.20 -9.50
C THR A 99 -9.53 -14.28 -10.43
N ALA A 100 -10.70 -14.03 -11.01
CA ALA A 100 -11.31 -14.94 -11.95
C ALA A 100 -10.44 -15.15 -13.20
N ALA A 101 -9.77 -14.11 -13.68
CA ALA A 101 -8.88 -14.20 -14.84
C ALA A 101 -7.59 -14.97 -14.55
N ALA A 102 -7.15 -15.02 -13.29
CA ALA A 102 -5.94 -15.72 -12.88
C ALA A 102 -6.12 -17.23 -12.75
N VAL A 103 -7.35 -17.71 -12.66
CA VAL A 103 -7.68 -19.13 -12.55
C VAL A 103 -7.69 -19.75 -13.95
#